data_295e67375307523c6436bfeb78b038d1
#
_entry.id   295e67375307523c6436bfeb78b038d1
#
_cell.length_a   1.000
_cell.length_b   1.000
_cell.length_c   1.000
_cell.angle_alpha   90.00
_cell.angle_beta   90.00
_cell.angle_gamma   90.00
#
_symmetry.space_group_name_H-M   'P 1'
#
loop_
_entity.id
_entity.type
_entity.pdbx_description
1 polymer ?
#
loop_
_entity_poly.entity_id
_entity_poly.type
_entity_poly.pdbx_seq_one_letter_code
_entity_poly.pdbx_strand_id
1 'polypeptide(L)'
;MSQNFLAKIDALYQQFQAHDQAHSDRLKRYRNIEPESAELLNVLIRAQQSKRILEIGTSTGYSTLWLAYAAQATLAKITTLEIDAERSELAHQNAVDFSLDRFVEFLVSDAQDYLRKTTEKFDFILLDAERDAYCDYWNYLPQILKEKGGLLVVDNVVSHESEVNDFLNLVRDNPKFSTTILPIGAGLFLVTYN
;
A
#
# COMPACT_ATOMS: atom_id res chain seq x y z
N MET A 1 -3.49 -4.85 -19.42
CA MET A 1 -2.32 -5.39 -18.67
C MET A 1 -1.58 -6.36 -19.58
N SER A 2 -0.23 -6.46 -19.50
CA SER A 2 0.47 -7.44 -20.32
C SER A 2 0.26 -8.84 -19.77
N GLN A 3 0.01 -9.83 -20.64
CA GLN A 3 -0.18 -11.23 -20.21
C GLN A 3 1.04 -11.77 -19.46
N ASN A 4 2.24 -11.31 -19.82
CA ASN A 4 3.47 -11.71 -19.13
C ASN A 4 3.54 -11.22 -17.68
N PHE A 5 3.12 -9.96 -17.41
CA PHE A 5 3.06 -9.44 -16.03
C PHE A 5 2.07 -10.24 -15.19
N LEU A 6 0.85 -10.48 -15.70
CA LEU A 6 -0.18 -11.22 -14.98
C LEU A 6 0.28 -12.64 -14.62
N ALA A 7 0.83 -13.39 -15.60
CA ALA A 7 1.30 -14.74 -15.33
C ALA A 7 2.43 -14.80 -14.28
N LYS A 8 3.34 -13.82 -14.31
CA LYS A 8 4.43 -13.76 -13.33
C LYS A 8 3.94 -13.38 -11.93
N ILE A 9 3.04 -12.39 -11.83
CA ILE A 9 2.57 -11.90 -10.54
C ILE A 9 1.66 -12.94 -9.86
N ASP A 10 0.87 -13.68 -10.63
CA ASP A 10 0.05 -14.79 -10.14
C ASP A 10 0.94 -15.92 -9.59
N ALA A 11 2.00 -16.29 -10.31
CA ALA A 11 2.95 -17.30 -9.85
C ALA A 11 3.65 -16.88 -8.55
N LEU A 12 4.03 -15.61 -8.44
CA LEU A 12 4.63 -15.05 -7.23
C LEU A 12 3.65 -15.07 -6.06
N TYR A 13 2.39 -14.70 -6.28
CA TYR A 13 1.36 -14.74 -5.25
C TYR A 13 1.14 -16.15 -4.71
N GLN A 14 1.12 -17.16 -5.59
CA GLN A 14 1.02 -18.57 -5.18
C GLN A 14 2.21 -19.00 -4.31
N GLN A 15 3.42 -18.55 -4.61
CA GLN A 15 4.60 -18.81 -3.78
C GLN A 15 4.46 -18.18 -2.39
N PHE A 16 4.00 -16.93 -2.32
CA PHE A 16 3.78 -16.24 -1.05
C PHE A 16 2.69 -16.90 -0.22
N GLN A 17 1.60 -17.33 -0.85
CA GLN A 17 0.55 -18.08 -0.18
C GLN A 17 1.04 -19.43 0.36
N ALA A 18 1.83 -20.16 -0.41
CA ALA A 18 2.43 -21.41 0.04
C ALA A 18 3.36 -21.20 1.25
N HIS A 19 4.14 -20.12 1.23
CA HIS A 19 4.95 -19.72 2.38
C HIS A 19 4.08 -19.44 3.61
N ASP A 20 3.03 -18.64 3.47
CA ASP A 20 2.18 -18.25 4.60
C ASP A 20 1.42 -19.45 5.19
N GLN A 21 1.01 -20.41 4.35
CA GLN A 21 0.39 -21.66 4.79
C GLN A 21 1.36 -22.58 5.56
N ALA A 22 2.65 -22.54 5.23
CA ALA A 22 3.68 -23.32 5.92
C ALA A 22 4.06 -22.76 7.30
N HIS A 23 3.66 -21.53 7.62
CA HIS A 23 4.00 -20.86 8.88
C HIS A 23 2.76 -20.64 9.75
N SER A 24 2.76 -21.23 10.95
CA SER A 24 1.73 -20.98 11.98
C SER A 24 1.92 -19.64 12.67
N ASP A 25 3.16 -19.19 12.81
CA ASP A 25 3.52 -17.90 13.39
C ASP A 25 3.16 -16.75 12.45
N ARG A 26 2.25 -15.87 12.92
CA ARG A 26 1.78 -14.70 12.14
C ARG A 26 2.94 -13.76 11.74
N LEU A 27 3.94 -13.61 12.60
CA LEU A 27 5.08 -12.70 12.33
C LEU A 27 5.98 -13.20 11.19
N LYS A 28 5.96 -14.50 10.92
CA LYS A 28 6.70 -15.12 9.80
C LYS A 28 5.95 -15.08 8.49
N ARG A 29 4.65 -14.79 8.51
CA ARG A 29 3.84 -14.68 7.30
C ARG A 29 4.07 -13.35 6.61
N TYR A 30 3.98 -13.36 5.29
CA TYR A 30 4.11 -12.16 4.46
C TYR A 30 2.85 -11.30 4.49
N ARG A 31 1.67 -11.95 4.55
CA ARG A 31 0.37 -11.25 4.67
C ARG A 31 0.16 -10.20 3.57
N ASN A 32 0.48 -10.58 2.34
CA ASN A 32 0.31 -9.69 1.20
C ASN A 32 -1.17 -9.41 0.94
N ILE A 33 -1.44 -8.24 0.40
CA ILE A 33 -2.77 -7.81 -0.07
C ILE A 33 -3.34 -8.83 -1.08
N GLU A 34 -4.66 -8.99 -1.12
CA GLU A 34 -5.33 -9.89 -2.07
C GLU A 34 -5.22 -9.35 -3.51
N PRO A 35 -5.18 -10.26 -4.52
CA PRO A 35 -5.04 -9.90 -5.92
C PRO A 35 -6.07 -8.87 -6.40
N GLU A 36 -7.33 -9.03 -6.02
CA GLU A 36 -8.42 -8.14 -6.44
C GLU A 36 -8.23 -6.72 -5.91
N SER A 37 -7.75 -6.59 -4.68
CA SER A 37 -7.39 -5.30 -4.09
C SER A 37 -6.22 -4.66 -4.84
N ALA A 38 -5.16 -5.43 -5.09
CA ALA A 38 -3.97 -4.96 -5.80
C ALA A 38 -4.28 -4.54 -7.26
N GLU A 39 -5.14 -5.28 -7.96
CA GLU A 39 -5.64 -4.91 -9.30
C GLU A 39 -6.40 -3.58 -9.26
N LEU A 40 -7.24 -3.37 -8.24
CA LEU A 40 -7.97 -2.11 -8.09
C LEU A 40 -7.01 -0.94 -7.85
N LEU A 41 -5.97 -1.11 -7.02
CA LEU A 41 -4.94 -0.08 -6.82
C LEU A 41 -4.30 0.35 -8.14
N ASN A 42 -3.93 -0.62 -9.00
CA ASN A 42 -3.38 -0.32 -10.33
C ASN A 42 -4.36 0.51 -11.18
N VAL A 43 -5.67 0.17 -11.16
CA VAL A 43 -6.68 0.92 -11.89
C VAL A 43 -6.82 2.35 -11.36
N LEU A 44 -6.90 2.51 -10.04
CA LEU A 44 -7.04 3.83 -9.38
C LEU A 44 -5.86 4.76 -9.71
N ILE A 45 -4.63 4.26 -9.58
CA ILE A 45 -3.41 5.02 -9.89
C ILE A 45 -3.39 5.48 -11.35
N ARG A 46 -3.78 4.61 -12.28
CA ARG A 46 -3.85 4.94 -13.71
C ARG A 46 -4.98 5.94 -14.01
N ALA A 47 -6.15 5.76 -13.44
CA ALA A 47 -7.28 6.68 -13.61
C ALA A 47 -6.98 8.08 -13.06
N GLN A 48 -6.35 8.14 -11.90
CA GLN A 48 -5.94 9.39 -11.23
C GLN A 48 -4.72 10.04 -11.90
N GLN A 49 -3.94 9.29 -12.70
CA GLN A 49 -2.66 9.73 -13.26
C GLN A 49 -1.65 10.14 -12.18
N SER A 50 -1.62 9.40 -11.08
CA SER A 50 -0.74 9.65 -9.94
C SER A 50 0.72 9.76 -10.35
N LYS A 51 1.46 10.67 -9.73
CA LYS A 51 2.89 10.92 -9.99
C LYS A 51 3.78 10.63 -8.79
N ARG A 52 3.25 10.75 -7.59
CA ARG A 52 3.95 10.51 -6.32
C ARG A 52 3.11 9.55 -5.48
N ILE A 53 3.65 8.38 -5.23
CA ILE A 53 2.96 7.30 -4.52
C ILE A 53 3.77 6.98 -3.25
N LEU A 54 3.09 6.88 -2.12
CA LEU A 54 3.65 6.37 -0.88
C LEU A 54 2.98 5.04 -0.54
N GLU A 55 3.78 4.05 -0.20
CA GLU A 55 3.31 2.80 0.38
C GLU A 55 3.87 2.65 1.79
N ILE A 56 3.01 2.35 2.75
CA ILE A 56 3.37 2.11 4.14
C ILE A 56 3.07 0.64 4.45
N GLY A 57 4.12 -0.17 4.54
CA GLY A 57 4.05 -1.63 4.62
C GLY A 57 4.37 -2.28 3.27
N THR A 58 5.65 -2.43 2.96
CA THR A 58 6.14 -3.08 1.73
C THR A 58 5.96 -4.60 1.77
N SER A 59 6.19 -5.20 2.95
CA SER A 59 6.33 -6.65 3.11
C SER A 59 7.29 -7.22 2.05
N THR A 60 6.86 -8.22 1.28
CA THR A 60 7.66 -8.84 0.21
C THR A 60 7.43 -8.21 -1.17
N GLY A 61 6.73 -7.06 -1.23
CA GLY A 61 6.60 -6.24 -2.42
C GLY A 61 5.48 -6.64 -3.39
N TYR A 62 4.51 -7.47 -2.99
CA TYR A 62 3.43 -7.85 -3.90
C TYR A 62 2.57 -6.65 -4.31
N SER A 63 2.09 -5.85 -3.38
CA SER A 63 1.42 -4.57 -3.65
C SER A 63 2.35 -3.61 -4.40
N THR A 64 3.60 -3.49 -3.96
CA THR A 64 4.62 -2.64 -4.58
C THR A 64 4.77 -2.92 -6.08
N LEU A 65 4.75 -4.19 -6.50
CA LEU A 65 4.82 -4.58 -7.92
C LEU A 65 3.61 -4.09 -8.71
N TRP A 66 2.41 -4.15 -8.15
CA TRP A 66 1.21 -3.62 -8.79
C TRP A 66 1.22 -2.09 -8.89
N LEU A 67 1.67 -1.41 -7.83
CA LEU A 67 1.89 0.04 -7.84
C LEU A 67 2.94 0.41 -8.89
N ALA A 68 4.06 -0.33 -8.98
CA ALA A 68 5.13 -0.08 -9.94
C ALA A 68 4.70 -0.36 -11.38
N TYR A 69 3.86 -1.37 -11.60
CA TYR A 69 3.26 -1.63 -12.91
C TYR A 69 2.32 -0.50 -13.33
N ALA A 70 1.58 0.10 -12.40
CA ALA A 70 0.80 1.32 -12.68
C ALA A 70 1.71 2.54 -12.94
N ALA A 71 2.75 2.70 -12.11
CA ALA A 71 3.72 3.79 -12.22
C ALA A 71 4.44 3.81 -13.58
N GLN A 72 4.67 2.66 -14.19
CA GLN A 72 5.22 2.56 -15.54
C GLN A 72 4.36 3.32 -16.58
N ALA A 73 3.04 3.29 -16.44
CA ALA A 73 2.13 3.98 -17.37
C ALA A 73 1.95 5.46 -17.03
N THR A 74 2.05 5.84 -15.76
CA THR A 74 1.83 7.21 -15.30
C THR A 74 3.14 8.00 -15.16
N LEU A 75 4.29 7.32 -15.27
CA LEU A 75 5.63 7.86 -14.98
C LEU A 75 5.71 8.36 -13.52
N ALA A 76 5.08 7.64 -12.61
CA ALA A 76 5.12 7.92 -11.19
C ALA A 76 6.43 7.44 -10.55
N LYS A 77 6.72 8.00 -9.37
CA LYS A 77 7.70 7.46 -8.43
C LYS A 77 6.99 6.97 -7.19
N ILE A 78 7.45 5.84 -6.69
CA ILE A 78 6.96 5.20 -5.48
C ILE A 78 8.04 5.30 -4.42
N THR A 79 7.66 5.72 -3.23
CA THR A 79 8.44 5.52 -2.00
C THR A 79 7.71 4.45 -1.20
N THR A 80 8.38 3.36 -0.85
CA THR A 80 7.81 2.28 -0.03
C THR A 80 8.58 2.10 1.26
N LEU A 81 7.87 1.93 2.36
CA LEU A 81 8.43 1.87 3.72
C LEU A 81 8.24 0.47 4.30
N GLU A 82 9.33 -0.12 4.75
CA GLU A 82 9.35 -1.39 5.48
C GLU A 82 10.30 -1.27 6.68
N ILE A 83 9.87 -1.78 7.82
CA ILE A 83 10.71 -1.78 9.03
C ILE A 83 11.70 -2.96 9.03
N ASP A 84 11.34 -4.06 8.38
CA ASP A 84 12.13 -5.27 8.28
C ASP A 84 13.03 -5.21 7.03
N ALA A 85 14.35 -5.15 7.26
CA ALA A 85 15.34 -5.05 6.19
C ALA A 85 15.36 -6.28 5.27
N GLU A 86 15.09 -7.50 5.79
CA GLU A 86 15.08 -8.71 4.99
C GLU A 86 13.87 -8.73 4.06
N ARG A 87 12.72 -8.29 4.53
CA ARG A 87 11.53 -8.13 3.70
C ARG A 87 11.71 -7.06 2.62
N SER A 88 12.29 -5.93 3.00
CA SER A 88 12.59 -4.85 2.05
C SER A 88 13.54 -5.30 0.94
N GLU A 89 14.58 -6.06 1.29
CA GLU A 89 15.50 -6.63 0.30
C GLU A 89 14.82 -7.65 -0.62
N LEU A 90 13.97 -8.51 -0.08
CA LEU A 90 13.18 -9.46 -0.89
C LEU A 90 12.23 -8.71 -1.84
N ALA A 91 11.58 -7.66 -1.36
CA ALA A 91 10.72 -6.82 -2.18
C ALA A 91 11.49 -6.13 -3.32
N HIS A 92 12.69 -5.62 -3.02
CA HIS A 92 13.58 -5.03 -4.03
C HIS A 92 13.99 -6.07 -5.08
N GLN A 93 14.41 -7.28 -4.66
CA GLN A 93 14.75 -8.35 -5.59
C GLN A 93 13.56 -8.72 -6.48
N ASN A 94 12.36 -8.82 -5.94
CA ASN A 94 11.16 -9.05 -6.73
C ASN A 94 10.93 -7.93 -7.75
N ALA A 95 11.16 -6.67 -7.38
CA ALA A 95 11.03 -5.54 -8.31
C ALA A 95 12.07 -5.61 -9.44
N VAL A 96 13.30 -6.00 -9.16
CA VAL A 96 14.36 -6.24 -10.17
C VAL A 96 13.93 -7.36 -11.13
N ASP A 97 13.44 -8.47 -10.62
CA ASP A 97 13.01 -9.62 -11.43
C ASP A 97 11.85 -9.25 -12.38
N PHE A 98 11.00 -8.30 -11.98
CA PHE A 98 9.94 -7.73 -12.80
C PHE A 98 10.40 -6.55 -13.67
N SER A 99 11.65 -6.09 -13.55
CA SER A 99 12.21 -4.90 -14.22
C SER A 99 11.40 -3.62 -13.90
N LEU A 100 10.94 -3.50 -12.66
CA LEU A 100 10.13 -2.40 -12.14
C LEU A 100 10.84 -1.59 -11.04
N ASP A 101 12.01 -2.04 -10.59
CA ASP A 101 12.83 -1.43 -9.53
C ASP A 101 13.09 0.07 -9.75
N ARG A 102 13.29 0.50 -11.00
CA ARG A 102 13.52 1.92 -11.35
C ARG A 102 12.40 2.89 -10.99
N PHE A 103 11.21 2.38 -10.70
CA PHE A 103 10.05 3.19 -10.29
C PHE A 103 9.92 3.31 -8.77
N VAL A 104 10.68 2.53 -8.01
CA VAL A 104 10.50 2.34 -6.57
C VAL A 104 11.74 2.73 -5.80
N GLU A 105 11.56 3.53 -4.78
CA GLU A 105 12.56 3.80 -3.74
C GLU A 105 12.18 2.99 -2.50
N PHE A 106 13.01 2.00 -2.16
CA PHE A 106 12.82 1.15 -0.98
C PHE A 106 13.51 1.77 0.22
N LEU A 107 12.76 2.07 1.26
CA LEU A 107 13.30 2.64 2.50
C LEU A 107 13.06 1.69 3.68
N VAL A 108 14.14 1.23 4.29
CA VAL A 108 14.08 0.53 5.56
C VAL A 108 13.95 1.57 6.66
N SER A 109 12.73 1.77 7.16
CA SER A 109 12.42 2.81 8.13
C SER A 109 11.15 2.49 8.90
N ASP A 110 11.11 2.91 10.15
CA ASP A 110 9.85 3.08 10.86
C ASP A 110 8.99 4.13 10.15
N ALA A 111 7.73 3.76 9.86
CA ALA A 111 6.82 4.64 9.12
C ALA A 111 6.50 5.93 9.88
N GLN A 112 6.33 5.88 11.20
CA GLN A 112 6.05 7.06 12.01
C GLN A 112 7.23 8.05 11.96
N ASP A 113 8.44 7.54 11.96
CA ASP A 113 9.64 8.37 11.85
C ASP A 113 9.77 9.05 10.49
N TYR A 114 9.42 8.34 9.41
CA TYR A 114 9.35 8.92 8.07
C TYR A 114 8.26 9.97 7.96
N LEU A 115 7.03 9.64 8.38
CA LEU A 115 5.87 10.51 8.32
C LEU A 115 6.07 11.82 9.10
N ARG A 116 6.79 11.76 10.22
CA ARG A 116 7.11 12.94 11.04
C ARG A 116 8.07 13.91 10.36
N LYS A 117 8.94 13.41 9.49
CA LYS A 117 10.04 14.18 8.89
C LYS A 117 9.76 14.64 7.46
N THR A 118 8.94 13.88 6.73
CA THR A 118 8.70 14.17 5.32
C THR A 118 7.84 15.42 5.14
N THR A 119 8.22 16.23 4.14
CA THR A 119 7.44 17.37 3.65
C THR A 119 6.88 17.12 2.25
N GLU A 120 7.13 15.93 1.70
CA GLU A 120 6.64 15.56 0.38
C GLU A 120 5.13 15.41 0.38
N LYS A 121 4.53 15.66 -0.80
CA LYS A 121 3.09 15.49 -1.02
C LYS A 121 2.88 14.34 -2.00
N PHE A 122 1.96 13.45 -1.66
CA PHE A 122 1.64 12.27 -2.43
C PHE A 122 0.25 12.37 -3.08
N ASP A 123 0.15 11.93 -4.32
CA ASP A 123 -1.12 11.80 -5.02
C ASP A 123 -1.89 10.57 -4.54
N PHE A 124 -1.15 9.51 -4.21
CA PHE A 124 -1.69 8.24 -3.79
C PHE A 124 -0.91 7.72 -2.58
N ILE A 125 -1.62 7.28 -1.55
CA ILE A 125 -1.02 6.66 -0.37
C ILE A 125 -1.72 5.31 -0.16
N LEU A 126 -0.94 4.22 -0.08
CA LEU A 126 -1.40 2.92 0.40
C LEU A 126 -0.94 2.75 1.85
N LEU A 127 -1.87 2.46 2.75
CA LEU A 127 -1.59 2.11 4.13
C LEU A 127 -1.96 0.64 4.37
N ASP A 128 -0.97 -0.21 4.47
CA ASP A 128 -1.09 -1.64 4.73
C ASP A 128 0.04 -2.10 5.68
N ALA A 129 0.04 -1.56 6.90
CA ALA A 129 1.01 -1.85 7.94
C ALA A 129 0.35 -2.47 9.18
N GLU A 130 1.05 -2.53 10.31
CA GLU A 130 0.44 -2.95 11.58
C GLU A 130 -0.59 -1.91 12.04
N ARG A 131 -1.81 -2.38 12.29
CA ARG A 131 -3.02 -1.56 12.43
C ARG A 131 -3.09 -0.74 13.72
N ASP A 132 -2.37 -1.14 14.75
CA ASP A 132 -2.28 -0.44 16.04
C ASP A 132 -1.66 0.97 15.90
N ALA A 133 -0.86 1.20 14.85
CA ALA A 133 -0.25 2.50 14.58
C ALA A 133 -1.09 3.45 13.70
N TYR A 134 -2.23 3.01 13.14
CA TYR A 134 -3.00 3.80 12.16
C TYR A 134 -3.50 5.14 12.71
N CYS A 135 -3.98 5.16 13.97
CA CYS A 135 -4.41 6.41 14.61
C CYS A 135 -3.26 7.40 14.77
N ASP A 136 -2.05 6.92 15.06
CA ASP A 136 -0.86 7.76 15.16
C ASP A 136 -0.43 8.28 13.79
N TYR A 137 -0.49 7.44 12.76
CA TYR A 137 -0.18 7.86 11.38
C TYR A 137 -1.15 8.93 10.88
N TRP A 138 -2.42 8.92 11.31
CA TRP A 138 -3.40 9.92 10.90
C TRP A 138 -3.02 11.34 11.30
N ASN A 139 -2.21 11.54 12.34
CA ASN A 139 -1.70 12.86 12.69
C ASN A 139 -0.83 13.50 11.59
N TYR A 140 -0.31 12.69 10.66
CA TYR A 140 0.61 13.12 9.61
C TYR A 140 0.02 12.94 8.20
N LEU A 141 -0.74 11.88 7.96
CA LEU A 141 -1.28 11.53 6.63
C LEU A 141 -2.03 12.67 5.96
N PRO A 142 -2.91 13.43 6.63
CA PRO A 142 -3.55 14.61 6.03
C PRO A 142 -2.55 15.65 5.52
N GLN A 143 -1.43 15.80 6.21
CA GLN A 143 -0.46 16.84 5.86
C GLN A 143 0.36 16.48 4.61
N ILE A 144 0.48 15.21 4.27
CA ILE A 144 1.26 14.71 3.11
C ILE A 144 0.38 14.26 1.95
N LEU A 145 -0.91 14.05 2.16
CA LEU A 145 -1.86 13.80 1.08
C LEU A 145 -2.14 15.10 0.32
N LYS A 146 -2.13 15.07 -1.01
CA LYS A 146 -2.51 16.24 -1.81
C LYS A 146 -3.98 16.58 -1.61
N GLU A 147 -4.28 17.85 -1.38
CA GLU A 147 -5.66 18.32 -1.19
C GLU A 147 -6.50 18.17 -2.46
N LYS A 148 -5.90 18.36 -3.64
CA LYS A 148 -6.59 18.19 -4.92
C LYS A 148 -6.21 16.86 -5.55
N GLY A 149 -7.17 15.96 -5.58
CA GLY A 149 -7.05 14.68 -6.24
C GLY A 149 -6.17 13.66 -5.48
N GLY A 150 -5.81 13.91 -4.22
CA GLY A 150 -5.10 12.94 -3.40
C GLY A 150 -6.03 11.82 -2.92
N LEU A 151 -5.56 10.58 -2.95
CA LEU A 151 -6.28 9.40 -2.49
C LEU A 151 -5.44 8.60 -1.50
N LEU A 152 -5.97 8.41 -0.30
CA LEU A 152 -5.48 7.44 0.66
C LEU A 152 -6.33 6.17 0.56
N VAL A 153 -5.69 5.02 0.43
CA VAL A 153 -6.32 3.69 0.48
C VAL A 153 -5.74 2.94 1.67
N VAL A 154 -6.61 2.39 2.51
CA VAL A 154 -6.23 1.61 3.69
C VAL A 154 -6.76 0.20 3.51
N ASP A 155 -5.89 -0.80 3.64
CA ASP A 155 -6.28 -2.20 3.49
C ASP A 155 -6.70 -2.85 4.82
N ASN A 156 -7.32 -4.03 4.73
CA ASN A 156 -7.73 -4.89 5.85
C ASN A 156 -8.86 -4.34 6.74
N VAL A 157 -9.65 -3.38 6.24
CA VAL A 157 -10.65 -2.69 7.08
C VAL A 157 -11.95 -3.48 7.31
N VAL A 158 -12.23 -4.51 6.52
CA VAL A 158 -13.39 -5.40 6.73
C VAL A 158 -12.98 -6.66 7.50
N SER A 159 -11.90 -7.30 7.08
CA SER A 159 -11.41 -8.53 7.72
C SER A 159 -10.94 -8.32 9.18
N HIS A 160 -10.51 -7.09 9.51
CA HIS A 160 -10.00 -6.72 10.82
C HIS A 160 -10.72 -5.47 11.39
N GLU A 161 -12.01 -5.37 11.15
CA GLU A 161 -12.84 -4.20 11.52
C GLU A 161 -12.65 -3.78 12.99
N SER A 162 -12.62 -4.74 13.90
CA SER A 162 -12.44 -4.46 15.34
C SER A 162 -11.10 -3.80 15.68
N GLU A 163 -10.05 -4.05 14.88
CA GLU A 163 -8.72 -3.48 15.13
C GLU A 163 -8.57 -2.07 14.53
N VAL A 164 -9.40 -1.70 13.55
CA VAL A 164 -9.30 -0.41 12.84
C VAL A 164 -10.48 0.53 13.10
N ASN A 165 -11.47 0.12 13.89
CA ASN A 165 -12.71 0.87 14.07
C ASN A 165 -12.46 2.30 14.62
N ASP A 166 -11.55 2.45 15.57
CA ASP A 166 -11.20 3.76 16.12
C ASP A 166 -10.59 4.68 15.05
N PHE A 167 -9.73 4.13 14.22
CA PHE A 167 -9.15 4.84 13.08
C PHE A 167 -10.23 5.24 12.06
N LEU A 168 -11.13 4.33 11.68
CA LEU A 168 -12.21 4.62 10.74
C LEU A 168 -13.11 5.76 11.24
N ASN A 169 -13.47 5.74 12.51
CA ASN A 169 -14.28 6.78 13.13
C ASN A 169 -13.52 8.11 13.16
N LEU A 170 -12.25 8.09 13.57
CA LEU A 170 -11.40 9.29 13.59
C LEU A 170 -11.32 9.98 12.22
N VAL A 171 -11.23 9.19 11.13
CA VAL A 171 -11.21 9.73 9.77
C VAL A 171 -12.57 10.24 9.33
N ARG A 172 -13.64 9.46 9.58
CA ARG A 172 -15.03 9.81 9.19
C ARG A 172 -15.56 11.05 9.88
N ASP A 173 -15.17 11.25 11.13
CA ASP A 173 -15.60 12.42 11.92
C ASP A 173 -14.89 13.71 11.47
N ASN A 174 -13.91 13.63 10.59
CA ASN A 174 -13.22 14.79 10.07
C ASN A 174 -13.95 15.33 8.83
N PRO A 175 -14.61 16.51 8.91
CA PRO A 175 -15.45 17.05 7.83
C PRO A 175 -14.67 17.48 6.58
N LYS A 176 -13.33 17.42 6.61
CA LYS A 176 -12.48 17.73 5.45
C LYS A 176 -12.40 16.60 4.44
N PHE A 177 -12.87 15.40 4.79
CA PHE A 177 -12.67 14.20 3.99
C PHE A 177 -13.99 13.53 3.60
N SER A 178 -14.04 13.05 2.36
CA SER A 178 -15.00 12.06 1.88
C SER A 178 -14.42 10.67 1.99
N THR A 179 -15.21 9.71 2.43
CA THR A 179 -14.75 8.35 2.66
C THR A 179 -15.73 7.30 2.14
N THR A 180 -15.22 6.16 1.73
CA THR A 180 -16.04 4.99 1.42
C THR A 180 -15.28 3.69 1.74
N ILE A 181 -16.03 2.61 2.02
CA ILE A 181 -15.46 1.26 2.12
C ILE A 181 -15.88 0.45 0.91
N LEU A 182 -14.93 -0.20 0.27
CA LEU A 182 -15.16 -1.18 -0.78
C LEU A 182 -14.92 -2.59 -0.21
N PRO A 183 -15.89 -3.51 -0.30
CA PRO A 183 -15.74 -4.88 0.18
C PRO A 183 -15.01 -5.75 -0.86
N ILE A 184 -13.79 -5.36 -1.20
CA ILE A 184 -12.91 -6.05 -2.16
C ILE A 184 -11.71 -6.58 -1.37
N GLY A 185 -11.34 -7.85 -1.57
CA GLY A 185 -10.31 -8.50 -0.78
C GLY A 185 -10.65 -8.48 0.71
N ALA A 186 -9.71 -8.04 1.52
CA ALA A 186 -9.89 -7.86 2.96
C ALA A 186 -10.66 -6.58 3.35
N GLY A 187 -11.10 -5.80 2.36
CA GLY A 187 -11.80 -4.53 2.49
C GLY A 187 -10.87 -3.32 2.40
N LEU A 188 -11.20 -2.40 1.49
CA LEU A 188 -10.45 -1.17 1.26
C LEU A 188 -11.23 0.05 1.75
N PHE A 189 -10.60 0.90 2.56
CA PHE A 189 -11.15 2.19 2.95
C PHE A 189 -10.47 3.29 2.15
N LEU A 190 -11.27 4.03 1.40
CA LEU A 190 -10.83 5.11 0.53
C LEU A 190 -11.13 6.45 1.18
N VAL A 191 -10.16 7.36 1.15
CA VAL A 191 -10.22 8.69 1.76
C VAL A 191 -9.67 9.73 0.80
N THR A 192 -10.42 10.79 0.56
CA THR A 192 -9.99 11.95 -0.24
C THR A 192 -10.48 13.24 0.40
N TYR A 193 -9.83 14.36 0.09
CA TYR A 193 -10.34 15.69 0.51
C TYR A 193 -11.65 16.02 -0.21
N ASN A 194 -12.54 16.75 0.50
CA ASN A 194 -13.78 17.33 -0.05
C ASN A 194 -13.52 18.43 -1.07
#